data_27a205699572c7377b858cc14e666351
#
_entry.id   27a205699572c7377b858cc14e666351
#
_cell.length_a   1.000
_cell.length_b   1.000
_cell.length_c   1.000
_cell.angle_alpha   90.00
_cell.angle_beta   90.00
_cell.angle_gamma   90.00
#
_symmetry.space_group_name_H-M   'P 1'
#
loop_
_entity.id
_entity.type
_entity.pdbx_description
1 polymer ?
#
loop_
_entity_poly.entity_id
_entity_poly.type
_entity_poly.pdbx_seq_one_letter_code
_entity_poly.pdbx_strand_id
1 'polypeptide(L)'
;MVLRIALLACLFVECLPAAQRPVRDVTFLSTSDSHYRQVDHPQGHHNDLNASTIAEMNGVTKVEWPAKLGGGAIARPRAVLSLGDLIDNGDSKVGERVIGREQFALYAADFGVFPGEARLVYPTMECWGNHDGPPVGKEKSGFSLQAELIARNRLRKEKGVILNLSANGLHTSWDWDDVHFVQLGLYPADTQHAAIKYNRVWHDPQAALGFLRTDLATHVGQSRRPVVLMSHCGFDTDWWHPEDWAAAYAVAKDYNIVLYLYGHTGTGLKAWAPAGSDRKWDCINDGHTDVGFFVVQLVGDRLRAAYRAKAGLKIVKGKPGEPAKHEWTGDWEWRFLFEKKIAE
;
A
#
# COMPACT_ATOMS: atom_id res chain seq x y z
N MET A 1 27.18 66.21 -36.18
CA MET A 1 25.81 65.59 -36.26
C MET A 1 26.01 64.07 -36.29
N VAL A 2 25.95 63.40 -35.14
CA VAL A 2 26.23 61.96 -35.03
C VAL A 2 24.90 61.22 -34.88
N LEU A 3 24.57 60.41 -35.90
CA LEU A 3 23.37 59.62 -35.98
C LEU A 3 23.55 58.35 -35.12
N ARG A 4 22.78 58.21 -34.02
CA ARG A 4 22.73 56.98 -33.22
C ARG A 4 21.65 56.09 -33.79
N ILE A 5 22.05 54.92 -34.34
CA ILE A 5 21.16 53.82 -34.74
C ILE A 5 20.92 52.99 -33.52
N ALA A 6 19.69 52.93 -33.01
CA ALA A 6 19.26 52.02 -31.97
C ALA A 6 18.85 50.67 -32.61
N LEU A 7 19.64 49.62 -32.31
CA LEU A 7 19.30 48.26 -32.71
C LEU A 7 18.24 47.69 -31.73
N LEU A 8 17.03 47.44 -32.20
CA LEU A 8 15.96 46.78 -31.44
C LEU A 8 16.18 45.28 -31.58
N ALA A 9 16.65 44.66 -30.54
CA ALA A 9 16.75 43.19 -30.47
C ALA A 9 15.36 42.60 -30.10
N CYS A 10 14.65 42.01 -31.07
CA CYS A 10 13.46 41.21 -30.82
C CYS A 10 13.88 39.88 -30.21
N LEU A 11 13.64 39.70 -28.91
CA LEU A 11 13.74 38.38 -28.24
C LEU A 11 12.55 37.52 -28.69
N PHE A 12 12.81 36.60 -29.62
CA PHE A 12 11.89 35.49 -29.88
C PHE A 12 11.93 34.57 -28.70
N VAL A 13 10.89 34.57 -27.86
CA VAL A 13 10.65 33.51 -26.88
C VAL A 13 10.09 32.33 -27.68
N GLU A 14 10.95 31.38 -28.02
CA GLU A 14 10.48 30.09 -28.52
C GLU A 14 9.66 29.40 -27.41
N CYS A 15 8.33 29.36 -27.60
CA CYS A 15 7.47 28.48 -26.83
C CYS A 15 7.87 27.07 -27.15
N LEU A 16 8.67 26.44 -26.27
CA LEU A 16 8.88 24.99 -26.31
C LEU A 16 7.51 24.32 -26.22
N PRO A 17 7.21 23.34 -27.10
CA PRO A 17 5.96 22.61 -27.02
C PRO A 17 5.88 21.96 -25.63
N ALA A 18 4.74 22.14 -24.96
CA ALA A 18 4.48 21.49 -23.68
C ALA A 18 4.72 19.99 -23.88
N ALA A 19 5.67 19.43 -23.12
CA ALA A 19 5.97 18.00 -23.18
C ALA A 19 4.65 17.26 -22.98
N GLN A 20 4.25 16.44 -23.96
CA GLN A 20 3.06 15.61 -23.83
C GLN A 20 3.25 14.76 -22.58
N ARG A 21 2.34 14.92 -21.60
CA ARG A 21 2.34 14.06 -20.42
C ARG A 21 2.24 12.61 -20.88
N PRO A 22 3.03 11.69 -20.29
CA PRO A 22 2.92 10.28 -20.64
C PRO A 22 1.45 9.85 -20.44
N VAL A 23 0.95 9.08 -21.40
CA VAL A 23 -0.40 8.51 -21.30
C VAL A 23 -0.43 7.61 -20.09
N ARG A 24 -1.21 7.97 -19.07
CA ARG A 24 -1.36 7.19 -17.85
C ARG A 24 -1.96 5.83 -18.18
N ASP A 25 -1.24 4.75 -17.82
CA ASP A 25 -1.69 3.37 -17.90
C ASP A 25 -1.05 2.56 -16.78
N VAL A 26 -1.63 2.66 -15.59
CA VAL A 26 -1.11 2.07 -14.37
C VAL A 26 -2.09 1.04 -13.84
N THR A 27 -1.71 -0.21 -13.83
CA THR A 27 -2.44 -1.31 -13.16
C THR A 27 -1.59 -1.87 -12.04
N PHE A 28 -2.17 -2.10 -10.88
CA PHE A 28 -1.53 -2.75 -9.74
C PHE A 28 -2.52 -3.58 -8.94
N LEU A 29 -2.00 -4.48 -8.14
CA LEU A 29 -2.78 -5.24 -7.16
C LEU A 29 -2.54 -4.67 -5.77
N SER A 30 -3.53 -4.77 -4.88
CA SER A 30 -3.42 -4.32 -3.50
C SER A 30 -4.05 -5.34 -2.56
N THR A 31 -3.34 -5.65 -1.48
CA THR A 31 -3.74 -6.59 -0.44
C THR A 31 -3.09 -6.21 0.88
N SER A 32 -3.55 -6.77 1.99
CA SER A 32 -3.02 -6.51 3.33
C SER A 32 -3.14 -7.73 4.21
N ASP A 33 -2.64 -7.64 5.45
CA ASP A 33 -2.95 -8.58 6.52
C ASP A 33 -2.75 -10.05 6.11
N SER A 34 -1.59 -10.35 5.52
CA SER A 34 -1.26 -11.71 5.11
C SER A 34 -0.97 -12.64 6.28
N HIS A 35 -0.60 -12.10 7.44
CA HIS A 35 -0.43 -12.82 8.71
C HIS A 35 0.23 -14.19 8.55
N TYR A 36 1.37 -14.27 7.87
CA TYR A 36 2.09 -15.54 7.73
C TYR A 36 2.41 -16.15 9.08
N ARG A 37 2.14 -17.43 9.21
CA ARG A 37 2.34 -18.23 10.44
C ARG A 37 3.37 -19.31 10.20
N GLN A 38 4.13 -19.67 11.23
CA GLN A 38 5.06 -20.80 11.15
C GLN A 38 4.29 -22.13 10.88
N VAL A 39 4.96 -23.09 10.26
CA VAL A 39 4.34 -24.31 9.71
C VAL A 39 3.57 -25.12 10.77
N ASP A 40 4.09 -25.17 12.01
CA ASP A 40 3.47 -25.90 13.13
C ASP A 40 2.42 -25.07 13.91
N HIS A 41 2.09 -23.87 13.42
CA HIS A 41 1.02 -23.07 14.02
C HIS A 41 -0.33 -23.76 13.84
N PRO A 42 -1.22 -23.79 14.87
CA PRO A 42 -2.55 -24.41 14.76
C PRO A 42 -3.41 -23.89 13.60
N GLN A 43 -3.11 -22.69 13.12
CA GLN A 43 -3.76 -22.05 11.98
C GLN A 43 -2.83 -21.94 10.75
N GLY A 44 -1.82 -22.80 10.63
CA GLY A 44 -0.86 -22.78 9.50
C GLY A 44 -1.49 -22.92 8.11
N HIS A 45 -2.67 -23.55 8.01
CA HIS A 45 -3.47 -23.61 6.78
C HIS A 45 -3.86 -22.22 6.21
N HIS A 46 -3.76 -21.15 7.00
CA HIS A 46 -3.90 -19.77 6.55
C HIS A 46 -2.90 -19.43 5.42
N ASN A 47 -1.68 -19.95 5.50
CA ASN A 47 -0.66 -19.78 4.47
C ASN A 47 -1.08 -20.44 3.13
N ASP A 48 -1.85 -21.55 3.16
CA ASP A 48 -2.36 -22.20 1.94
C ASP A 48 -3.39 -21.33 1.23
N LEU A 49 -4.20 -20.59 1.99
CA LEU A 49 -5.13 -19.60 1.42
C LEU A 49 -4.36 -18.42 0.82
N ASN A 50 -3.30 -17.92 1.45
CA ASN A 50 -2.42 -16.92 0.87
C ASN A 50 -1.81 -17.44 -0.44
N ALA A 51 -1.31 -18.67 -0.45
CA ALA A 51 -0.74 -19.30 -1.64
C ALA A 51 -1.74 -19.39 -2.80
N SER A 52 -3.01 -19.71 -2.51
CA SER A 52 -4.07 -19.73 -3.54
C SER A 52 -4.41 -18.32 -4.05
N THR A 53 -4.34 -17.29 -3.20
CA THR A 53 -4.51 -15.89 -3.62
C THR A 53 -3.36 -15.44 -4.54
N ILE A 54 -2.12 -15.82 -4.21
CA ILE A 54 -0.96 -15.54 -5.05
C ILE A 54 -1.09 -16.21 -6.42
N ALA A 55 -1.61 -17.46 -6.47
CA ALA A 55 -1.85 -18.14 -7.74
C ALA A 55 -2.88 -17.38 -8.61
N GLU A 56 -3.97 -16.85 -8.01
CA GLU A 56 -4.95 -16.02 -8.71
C GLU A 56 -4.34 -14.68 -9.15
N MET A 57 -3.53 -14.01 -8.29
CA MET A 57 -2.79 -12.79 -8.66
C MET A 57 -1.89 -13.05 -9.88
N ASN A 58 -1.15 -14.16 -9.90
CA ASN A 58 -0.28 -14.53 -11.02
C ASN A 58 -1.07 -14.77 -12.31
N GLY A 59 -2.30 -15.23 -12.21
CA GLY A 59 -3.22 -15.47 -13.31
C GLY A 59 -4.08 -14.27 -13.72
N VAL A 60 -4.00 -13.13 -13.04
CA VAL A 60 -4.96 -12.02 -13.14
C VAL A 60 -5.13 -11.46 -14.55
N THR A 61 -4.10 -11.50 -15.39
CA THR A 61 -4.17 -11.05 -16.80
C THR A 61 -5.03 -11.94 -17.68
N LYS A 62 -5.43 -13.13 -17.21
CA LYS A 62 -6.36 -14.05 -17.87
C LYS A 62 -7.79 -13.84 -17.41
N VAL A 63 -8.01 -12.95 -16.46
CA VAL A 63 -9.31 -12.59 -15.91
C VAL A 63 -9.79 -11.29 -16.56
N GLU A 64 -11.11 -11.17 -16.78
CA GLU A 64 -11.69 -9.94 -17.29
C GLU A 64 -12.23 -9.06 -16.15
N TRP A 65 -12.20 -7.75 -16.38
CA TRP A 65 -12.91 -6.82 -15.53
C TRP A 65 -14.40 -7.13 -15.51
N PRO A 66 -15.09 -6.88 -14.36
CA PRO A 66 -16.55 -6.99 -14.31
C PRO A 66 -17.19 -6.13 -15.41
N ALA A 67 -18.26 -6.63 -16.04
CA ALA A 67 -18.98 -5.90 -17.09
C ALA A 67 -19.43 -4.50 -16.63
N LYS A 68 -19.79 -4.34 -15.35
CA LYS A 68 -20.17 -3.04 -14.76
C LYS A 68 -19.02 -2.01 -14.76
N LEU A 69 -17.77 -2.46 -14.87
CA LEU A 69 -16.57 -1.61 -15.01
C LEU A 69 -16.04 -1.58 -16.44
N GLY A 70 -16.87 -1.96 -17.42
CA GLY A 70 -16.56 -1.93 -18.84
C GLY A 70 -15.96 -3.21 -19.41
N GLY A 71 -15.80 -4.28 -18.61
CA GLY A 71 -15.25 -5.55 -19.08
C GLY A 71 -13.81 -5.44 -19.61
N GLY A 72 -13.40 -6.41 -20.42
CA GLY A 72 -12.10 -6.49 -21.08
C GLY A 72 -11.00 -7.04 -20.17
N ALA A 73 -9.86 -7.37 -20.79
CA ALA A 73 -8.73 -7.97 -20.10
C ALA A 73 -8.10 -7.01 -19.05
N ILE A 74 -7.63 -7.58 -17.96
CA ILE A 74 -6.85 -6.85 -16.97
C ILE A 74 -5.41 -6.69 -17.49
N ALA A 75 -4.93 -5.46 -17.58
CA ALA A 75 -3.56 -5.18 -17.97
C ALA A 75 -2.56 -5.75 -16.93
N ARG A 76 -1.34 -6.07 -17.38
CA ARG A 76 -0.30 -6.61 -16.51
C ARG A 76 -0.03 -5.66 -15.33
N PRO A 77 -0.17 -6.12 -14.07
CA PRO A 77 0.15 -5.31 -12.91
C PRO A 77 1.63 -4.92 -12.85
N ARG A 78 1.91 -3.69 -12.44
CA ARG A 78 3.27 -3.21 -12.21
C ARG A 78 3.88 -3.77 -10.92
N ALA A 79 3.04 -3.95 -9.89
CA ALA A 79 3.42 -4.53 -8.60
C ALA A 79 2.20 -5.01 -7.83
N VAL A 80 2.46 -5.67 -6.69
CA VAL A 80 1.50 -5.89 -5.60
C VAL A 80 1.87 -4.97 -4.45
N LEU A 81 0.92 -4.18 -3.96
CA LEU A 81 1.03 -3.38 -2.75
C LEU A 81 0.56 -4.24 -1.58
N SER A 82 1.45 -4.50 -0.61
CA SER A 82 1.17 -5.29 0.59
C SER A 82 1.18 -4.35 1.80
N LEU A 83 -0.01 -4.05 2.32
CA LEU A 83 -0.21 -2.93 3.23
C LEU A 83 -0.10 -3.30 4.71
N GLY A 84 0.98 -4.01 5.08
CA GLY A 84 1.31 -4.33 6.47
C GLY A 84 0.67 -5.60 7.00
N ASP A 85 1.00 -5.94 8.22
CA ASP A 85 0.68 -7.21 8.87
C ASP A 85 1.08 -8.41 8.00
N LEU A 86 2.37 -8.37 7.58
CA LEU A 86 2.96 -9.38 6.71
C LEU A 86 3.04 -10.73 7.42
N ILE A 87 3.34 -10.68 8.73
CA ILE A 87 3.44 -11.85 9.62
C ILE A 87 2.52 -11.70 10.82
N ASP A 88 2.24 -12.81 11.49
CA ASP A 88 1.27 -12.85 12.59
C ASP A 88 1.83 -12.27 13.91
N ASN A 89 3.14 -12.45 14.17
CA ASN A 89 3.78 -11.90 15.37
C ASN A 89 5.30 -11.74 15.21
N GLY A 90 5.73 -10.51 14.93
CA GLY A 90 7.12 -10.19 14.63
C GLY A 90 8.11 -10.28 15.79
N ASP A 91 7.63 -10.34 17.04
CA ASP A 91 8.49 -10.45 18.24
C ASP A 91 8.24 -11.73 19.05
N SER A 92 7.74 -12.78 18.42
CA SER A 92 7.46 -14.05 19.07
C SER A 92 8.68 -14.96 19.10
N LYS A 93 8.88 -15.62 20.25
CA LYS A 93 9.91 -16.63 20.49
C LYS A 93 9.33 -17.78 21.29
N VAL A 94 9.69 -19.04 20.93
CA VAL A 94 9.31 -20.25 21.64
C VAL A 94 10.58 -21.07 21.89
N GLY A 95 11.05 -21.12 23.12
CA GLY A 95 12.35 -21.67 23.45
C GLY A 95 13.45 -20.89 22.71
N GLU A 96 14.29 -21.56 21.95
CA GLU A 96 15.34 -20.95 21.13
C GLU A 96 14.84 -20.56 19.72
N ARG A 97 13.61 -20.95 19.34
CA ARG A 97 13.04 -20.65 18.02
C ARG A 97 12.56 -19.20 17.96
N VAL A 98 13.03 -18.46 16.99
CA VAL A 98 12.61 -17.08 16.71
C VAL A 98 11.48 -17.12 15.69
N ILE A 99 10.25 -17.16 16.20
CA ILE A 99 9.02 -17.39 15.40
C ILE A 99 8.83 -16.32 14.34
N GLY A 100 9.03 -15.04 14.65
CA GLY A 100 8.92 -13.96 13.67
C GLY A 100 9.83 -14.15 12.46
N ARG A 101 11.05 -14.69 12.64
CA ARG A 101 11.95 -15.03 11.53
C ARG A 101 11.42 -16.15 10.66
N GLU A 102 10.86 -17.20 11.27
CA GLU A 102 10.27 -18.33 10.55
C GLU A 102 9.07 -17.87 9.72
N GLN A 103 8.21 -17.03 10.30
CA GLN A 103 7.05 -16.45 9.61
C GLN A 103 7.48 -15.56 8.45
N PHE A 104 8.49 -14.70 8.65
CA PHE A 104 9.01 -13.84 7.59
C PHE A 104 9.68 -14.61 6.46
N ALA A 105 10.37 -15.71 6.75
CA ALA A 105 10.93 -16.57 5.71
C ALA A 105 9.86 -17.15 4.78
N LEU A 106 8.69 -17.54 5.33
CA LEU A 106 7.54 -17.99 4.54
C LEU A 106 6.93 -16.86 3.70
N TYR A 107 6.77 -15.68 4.29
CA TYR A 107 6.33 -14.49 3.56
C TYR A 107 7.29 -14.17 2.40
N ALA A 108 8.58 -14.12 2.65
CA ALA A 108 9.59 -13.77 1.66
C ALA A 108 9.70 -14.80 0.51
N ALA A 109 9.38 -16.08 0.79
CA ALA A 109 9.29 -17.10 -0.25
C ALA A 109 8.12 -16.88 -1.22
N ASP A 110 7.09 -16.17 -0.77
CA ASP A 110 5.90 -15.86 -1.55
C ASP A 110 5.94 -14.45 -2.17
N PHE A 111 6.53 -13.44 -1.50
CA PHE A 111 6.54 -12.04 -1.89
C PHE A 111 7.97 -11.51 -2.09
N GLY A 112 8.42 -11.47 -3.34
CA GLY A 112 9.75 -11.00 -3.74
C GLY A 112 9.85 -9.48 -3.86
N VAL A 113 11.06 -8.94 -3.73
CA VAL A 113 11.33 -7.51 -3.97
C VAL A 113 11.25 -7.19 -5.46
N PHE A 114 11.76 -8.11 -6.29
CA PHE A 114 11.78 -7.97 -7.74
C PHE A 114 11.02 -9.10 -8.44
N PRO A 115 10.64 -8.92 -9.70
CA PRO A 115 9.93 -9.95 -10.46
C PRO A 115 10.72 -11.28 -10.51
N GLY A 116 10.05 -12.38 -10.20
CA GLY A 116 10.61 -13.73 -10.33
C GLY A 116 11.50 -14.19 -9.18
N GLU A 117 11.63 -13.42 -8.11
CA GLU A 117 12.39 -13.84 -6.92
C GLU A 117 11.62 -14.77 -5.98
N ALA A 118 10.28 -14.79 -6.08
CA ALA A 118 9.40 -15.52 -5.19
C ALA A 118 8.24 -16.17 -5.97
N ARG A 119 7.30 -16.81 -5.27
CA ARG A 119 6.12 -17.43 -5.90
C ARG A 119 5.27 -16.43 -6.66
N LEU A 120 5.08 -15.21 -6.11
CA LEU A 120 4.44 -14.10 -6.81
C LEU A 120 5.35 -13.61 -7.95
N VAL A 121 4.81 -13.57 -9.17
CA VAL A 121 5.59 -13.16 -10.36
C VAL A 121 5.77 -11.65 -10.51
N TYR A 122 5.03 -10.86 -9.73
CA TYR A 122 5.14 -9.41 -9.69
C TYR A 122 6.04 -8.96 -8.54
N PRO A 123 6.72 -7.81 -8.65
CA PRO A 123 7.43 -7.24 -7.51
C PRO A 123 6.42 -6.81 -6.42
N THR A 124 6.86 -6.77 -5.17
CA THR A 124 6.04 -6.33 -4.04
C THR A 124 6.55 -5.00 -3.49
N MET A 125 5.62 -4.14 -3.07
CA MET A 125 5.87 -2.93 -2.31
C MET A 125 5.18 -3.11 -0.95
N GLU A 126 5.96 -3.26 0.13
CA GLU A 126 5.43 -3.56 1.46
C GLU A 126 5.49 -2.37 2.39
N CYS A 127 4.48 -2.20 3.24
CA CYS A 127 4.57 -1.36 4.42
C CYS A 127 4.61 -2.18 5.72
N TRP A 128 4.97 -1.51 6.81
CA TRP A 128 5.01 -2.10 8.13
C TRP A 128 3.64 -2.00 8.80
N GLY A 129 3.15 -3.12 9.38
CA GLY A 129 1.92 -3.21 10.15
C GLY A 129 2.17 -3.46 11.65
N ASN A 130 1.10 -3.48 12.43
CA ASN A 130 1.22 -3.60 13.89
C ASN A 130 1.54 -5.02 14.38
N HIS A 131 1.29 -6.06 13.57
CA HIS A 131 1.70 -7.42 13.87
C HIS A 131 3.16 -7.70 13.50
N ASP A 132 3.76 -6.85 12.71
CA ASP A 132 5.12 -7.05 12.17
C ASP A 132 6.24 -6.84 13.20
N GLY A 133 5.90 -6.48 14.42
CA GLY A 133 6.84 -6.36 15.54
C GLY A 133 7.20 -4.91 15.88
N PRO A 134 8.07 -4.73 16.87
CA PRO A 134 8.47 -3.41 17.35
C PRO A 134 9.46 -2.73 16.41
N PRO A 135 9.69 -1.41 16.59
CA PRO A 135 10.79 -0.70 15.96
C PRO A 135 12.14 -1.36 16.18
N VAL A 136 13.05 -1.22 15.21
CA VAL A 136 14.43 -1.74 15.29
C VAL A 136 15.08 -1.37 16.62
N GLY A 137 15.67 -2.36 17.29
CA GLY A 137 16.34 -2.23 18.58
C GLY A 137 15.39 -2.26 19.79
N LYS A 138 14.10 -2.52 19.58
CA LYS A 138 13.09 -2.72 20.65
C LYS A 138 12.57 -4.17 20.71
N GLU A 139 13.00 -5.01 19.79
CA GLU A 139 12.65 -6.42 19.73
C GLU A 139 13.27 -7.22 20.88
N LYS A 140 12.48 -8.18 21.42
CA LYS A 140 12.89 -9.11 22.47
C LYS A 140 13.31 -10.48 21.92
N SER A 141 12.81 -10.81 20.73
CA SER A 141 13.04 -12.11 20.08
C SER A 141 14.42 -12.24 19.43
N GLY A 142 15.11 -11.10 19.17
CA GLY A 142 16.35 -11.06 18.39
C GLY A 142 16.14 -11.11 16.87
N PHE A 143 14.91 -10.80 16.41
CA PHE A 143 14.57 -10.62 15.01
C PHE A 143 13.79 -9.32 14.84
N SER A 144 14.13 -8.52 13.85
CA SER A 144 13.43 -7.29 13.51
C SER A 144 12.90 -7.37 12.08
N LEU A 145 11.59 -7.46 11.91
CA LEU A 145 10.97 -7.38 10.59
C LEU A 145 11.16 -5.97 9.99
N GLN A 146 11.11 -4.92 10.81
CA GLN A 146 11.43 -3.58 10.32
C GLN A 146 12.83 -3.49 9.69
N ALA A 147 13.85 -4.15 10.25
CA ALA A 147 15.19 -4.18 9.67
C ALA A 147 15.19 -4.85 8.29
N GLU A 148 14.42 -5.92 8.12
CA GLU A 148 14.24 -6.58 6.82
C GLU A 148 13.56 -5.65 5.80
N LEU A 149 12.49 -4.95 6.20
CA LEU A 149 11.81 -3.98 5.31
C LEU A 149 12.72 -2.80 4.94
N ILE A 150 13.49 -2.28 5.90
CA ILE A 150 14.49 -1.23 5.64
C ILE A 150 15.52 -1.70 4.61
N ALA A 151 16.02 -2.93 4.74
CA ALA A 151 16.97 -3.51 3.79
C ALA A 151 16.35 -3.63 2.38
N ARG A 152 15.11 -4.15 2.29
CA ARG A 152 14.36 -4.26 1.02
C ARG A 152 14.11 -2.88 0.39
N ASN A 153 13.74 -1.87 1.17
CA ASN A 153 13.53 -0.51 0.69
C ASN A 153 14.82 0.18 0.22
N ARG A 154 15.93 -0.02 0.93
CA ARG A 154 17.26 0.45 0.49
C ARG A 154 17.66 -0.17 -0.83
N LEU A 155 17.44 -1.48 -0.99
CA LEU A 155 17.70 -2.17 -2.25
C LEU A 155 16.83 -1.62 -3.40
N ARG A 156 15.52 -1.37 -3.17
CA ARG A 156 14.66 -0.70 -4.16
C ARG A 156 15.16 0.69 -4.54
N LYS A 157 15.64 1.46 -3.55
CA LYS A 157 16.21 2.79 -3.79
C LYS A 157 17.48 2.72 -4.63
N GLU A 158 18.39 1.81 -4.30
CA GLU A 158 19.61 1.56 -5.07
C GLU A 158 19.32 1.16 -6.52
N LYS A 159 18.30 0.33 -6.75
CA LYS A 159 17.89 -0.10 -8.09
C LYS A 159 16.99 0.89 -8.82
N GLY A 160 16.70 2.06 -8.23
CA GLY A 160 15.87 3.10 -8.85
C GLY A 160 14.38 2.75 -8.94
N VAL A 161 13.90 1.76 -8.18
CA VAL A 161 12.48 1.36 -8.14
C VAL A 161 11.64 2.39 -7.37
N ILE A 162 12.20 2.98 -6.32
CA ILE A 162 11.55 4.04 -5.54
C ILE A 162 12.28 5.37 -5.73
N LEU A 163 11.48 6.45 -5.76
CA LEU A 163 11.96 7.81 -5.97
C LEU A 163 12.55 8.41 -4.69
N ASN A 164 11.88 8.19 -3.54
CA ASN A 164 12.26 8.74 -2.25
C ASN A 164 12.17 7.68 -1.15
N LEU A 165 13.04 7.82 -0.14
CA LEU A 165 13.13 6.94 1.01
C LEU A 165 13.35 7.80 2.26
N SER A 166 12.55 7.61 3.30
CA SER A 166 12.72 8.30 4.58
C SER A 166 14.08 7.97 5.23
N ALA A 167 14.55 8.85 6.10
CA ALA A 167 15.83 8.65 6.80
C ALA A 167 15.86 7.34 7.62
N ASN A 168 14.71 6.94 8.19
CA ASN A 168 14.58 5.66 8.91
C ASN A 168 14.40 4.44 7.98
N GLY A 169 14.20 4.64 6.67
CA GLY A 169 14.09 3.57 5.68
C GLY A 169 12.70 2.90 5.59
N LEU A 170 11.69 3.40 6.29
CA LEU A 170 10.36 2.76 6.37
C LEU A 170 9.32 3.36 5.43
N HIS A 171 9.41 4.66 5.14
CA HIS A 171 8.46 5.35 4.29
C HIS A 171 9.07 5.58 2.92
N THR A 172 8.29 5.33 1.87
CA THR A 172 8.78 5.35 0.49
C THR A 172 7.80 6.08 -0.42
N SER A 173 8.32 6.65 -1.51
CA SER A 173 7.49 7.10 -2.63
C SER A 173 8.10 6.73 -3.96
N TRP A 174 7.25 6.60 -4.98
CA TRP A 174 7.64 6.29 -6.36
C TRP A 174 6.63 6.83 -7.35
N ASP A 175 7.03 6.86 -8.60
CA ASP A 175 6.18 7.27 -9.70
C ASP A 175 5.93 6.11 -10.66
N TRP A 176 4.68 5.94 -11.06
CA TRP A 176 4.33 5.19 -12.25
C TRP A 176 3.58 6.13 -13.21
N ASP A 177 4.17 6.36 -14.38
CA ASP A 177 3.75 7.39 -15.33
C ASP A 177 3.66 8.75 -14.64
N ASP A 178 2.51 9.41 -14.63
CA ASP A 178 2.28 10.68 -13.92
C ASP A 178 1.64 10.49 -12.53
N VAL A 179 1.42 9.27 -12.06
CA VAL A 179 0.84 8.97 -10.75
C VAL A 179 1.93 8.87 -9.69
N HIS A 180 1.78 9.63 -8.63
CA HIS A 180 2.68 9.58 -7.48
C HIS A 180 2.12 8.71 -6.36
N PHE A 181 2.93 7.77 -5.85
CA PHE A 181 2.57 6.84 -4.78
C PHE A 181 3.38 7.16 -3.53
N VAL A 182 2.71 7.21 -2.38
CA VAL A 182 3.36 7.45 -1.07
C VAL A 182 2.93 6.38 -0.08
N GLN A 183 3.89 5.63 0.43
CA GLN A 183 3.70 4.54 1.39
C GLN A 183 4.28 4.92 2.76
N LEU A 184 3.46 4.83 3.81
CA LEU A 184 3.69 5.47 5.10
C LEU A 184 3.73 4.52 6.31
N GLY A 185 4.04 3.26 6.15
CA GLY A 185 4.08 2.32 7.26
C GLY A 185 2.73 2.22 8.00
N LEU A 186 2.73 2.43 9.32
CA LEU A 186 1.54 2.15 10.15
C LEU A 186 0.39 3.15 9.91
N TYR A 187 0.64 4.45 10.07
CA TYR A 187 -0.30 5.55 9.77
C TYR A 187 0.46 6.90 9.72
N PRO A 188 -0.05 7.92 9.02
CA PRO A 188 0.67 9.18 8.81
C PRO A 188 0.58 10.11 10.02
N ALA A 189 1.38 9.86 11.05
CA ALA A 189 1.63 10.75 12.19
C ALA A 189 3.15 10.87 12.43
N ASP A 190 3.58 11.84 13.23
CA ASP A 190 4.99 11.99 13.55
C ASP A 190 5.42 11.09 14.70
N THR A 191 4.60 11.01 15.75
CA THR A 191 4.82 10.17 16.94
C THR A 191 3.50 9.54 17.38
N GLN A 192 3.59 8.47 18.15
CA GLN A 192 2.42 7.84 18.75
C GLN A 192 1.76 8.80 19.76
N HIS A 193 0.46 9.05 19.60
CA HIS A 193 -0.30 9.85 20.55
C HIS A 193 -0.63 9.03 21.81
N ALA A 194 -0.33 9.56 22.99
CA ALA A 194 -0.50 8.84 24.26
C ALA A 194 -1.96 8.45 24.57
N ALA A 195 -2.92 9.18 24.02
CA ALA A 195 -4.36 8.95 24.22
C ALA A 195 -4.98 7.92 23.28
N ILE A 196 -4.24 7.32 22.34
CA ILE A 196 -4.79 6.26 21.50
C ILE A 196 -5.00 4.97 22.31
N LYS A 197 -6.01 4.19 21.92
CA LYS A 197 -6.43 2.97 22.63
C LYS A 197 -5.33 1.93 22.76
N TYR A 198 -4.52 1.76 21.72
CA TYR A 198 -3.46 0.74 21.64
C TYR A 198 -2.07 1.38 21.73
N ASN A 199 -1.82 2.17 22.78
CA ASN A 199 -0.52 2.79 23.00
C ASN A 199 0.57 1.74 23.31
N ARG A 200 1.16 1.17 22.26
CA ARG A 200 2.28 0.21 22.34
C ARG A 200 3.39 0.66 21.42
N VAL A 201 4.63 0.24 21.72
CA VAL A 201 5.80 0.58 20.91
C VAL A 201 5.66 0.12 19.44
N TRP A 202 4.92 -0.96 19.16
CA TRP A 202 4.64 -1.46 17.82
C TRP A 202 3.64 -0.60 17.03
N HIS A 203 3.06 0.41 17.65
CA HIS A 203 2.09 1.32 17.04
C HIS A 203 2.68 2.72 16.78
N ASP A 204 3.99 2.86 16.90
CA ASP A 204 4.69 4.12 16.63
C ASP A 204 4.72 4.38 15.10
N PRO A 205 4.18 5.52 14.61
CA PRO A 205 4.14 5.84 13.18
C PRO A 205 5.50 6.21 12.58
N GLN A 206 6.56 6.34 13.36
CA GLN A 206 7.94 6.52 12.89
C GLN A 206 8.15 7.78 12.03
N ALA A 207 7.58 8.92 12.40
CA ALA A 207 7.69 10.20 11.70
C ALA A 207 7.10 10.17 10.26
N ALA A 208 6.04 9.41 10.02
CA ALA A 208 5.41 9.27 8.72
C ALA A 208 4.78 10.56 8.19
N LEU A 209 4.23 11.43 9.06
CA LEU A 209 3.61 12.70 8.66
C LEU A 209 4.65 13.70 8.16
N GLY A 210 5.82 13.77 8.81
CA GLY A 210 6.94 14.60 8.37
C GLY A 210 7.45 14.18 6.99
N PHE A 211 7.56 12.86 6.74
CA PHE A 211 7.90 12.33 5.43
C PHE A 211 6.85 12.72 4.38
N LEU A 212 5.56 12.48 4.63
CA LEU A 212 4.46 12.82 3.73
C LEU A 212 4.50 14.30 3.32
N ARG A 213 4.67 15.19 4.29
CA ARG A 213 4.73 16.64 4.05
C ARG A 213 5.87 17.03 3.11
N THR A 214 7.06 16.52 3.39
CA THR A 214 8.26 16.83 2.60
C THR A 214 8.20 16.22 1.22
N ASP A 215 7.72 14.98 1.11
CA ASP A 215 7.62 14.23 -0.12
C ASP A 215 6.64 14.88 -1.10
N LEU A 216 5.41 15.19 -0.66
CA LEU A 216 4.41 15.86 -1.48
C LEU A 216 4.89 17.24 -1.96
N ALA A 217 5.52 18.03 -1.07
CA ALA A 217 6.05 19.35 -1.44
C ALA A 217 7.15 19.24 -2.51
N THR A 218 8.03 18.25 -2.38
CA THR A 218 9.21 18.10 -3.26
C THR A 218 8.85 17.46 -4.60
N HIS A 219 8.04 16.39 -4.58
CA HIS A 219 7.83 15.53 -5.75
C HIS A 219 6.50 15.75 -6.46
N VAL A 220 5.50 16.33 -5.79
CA VAL A 220 4.21 16.68 -6.40
C VAL A 220 4.10 18.18 -6.64
N GLY A 221 4.36 19.01 -5.61
CA GLY A 221 4.32 20.46 -5.70
C GLY A 221 3.01 20.97 -6.31
N GLN A 222 3.09 21.84 -7.29
CA GLN A 222 1.93 22.44 -8.00
C GLN A 222 1.48 21.65 -9.23
N SER A 223 2.01 20.45 -9.48
CA SER A 223 1.78 19.69 -10.73
C SER A 223 0.34 19.18 -10.89
N ARG A 224 -0.44 19.13 -9.83
CA ARG A 224 -1.79 18.53 -9.76
C ARG A 224 -1.87 17.07 -10.21
N ARG A 225 -0.72 16.39 -10.37
CA ARG A 225 -0.68 14.98 -10.72
C ARG A 225 -1.44 14.13 -9.69
N PRO A 226 -2.05 13.00 -10.08
CA PRO A 226 -2.73 12.13 -9.16
C PRO A 226 -1.76 11.56 -8.11
N VAL A 227 -2.24 11.47 -6.87
CA VAL A 227 -1.51 10.89 -5.74
C VAL A 227 -2.32 9.74 -5.15
N VAL A 228 -1.67 8.60 -4.97
CA VAL A 228 -2.18 7.45 -4.20
C VAL A 228 -1.41 7.41 -2.87
N LEU A 229 -2.14 7.59 -1.79
CA LEU A 229 -1.59 7.45 -0.43
C LEU A 229 -1.88 6.07 0.12
N MET A 230 -0.99 5.56 0.96
CA MET A 230 -1.24 4.28 1.64
C MET A 230 -0.52 4.19 2.98
N SER A 231 -1.16 3.49 3.91
CA SER A 231 -0.59 3.04 5.18
C SER A 231 -1.30 1.77 5.64
N HIS A 232 -0.81 1.13 6.71
CA HIS A 232 -1.47 -0.05 7.23
C HIS A 232 -2.83 0.27 7.86
N CYS A 233 -2.90 1.22 8.79
CA CYS A 233 -4.14 1.60 9.46
C CYS A 233 -4.89 2.69 8.69
N GLY A 234 -6.21 2.51 8.56
CA GLY A 234 -7.12 3.49 8.00
C GLY A 234 -7.81 4.37 9.03
N PHE A 235 -8.66 5.25 8.55
CA PHE A 235 -9.40 6.24 9.35
C PHE A 235 -10.64 5.66 10.06
N ASP A 236 -10.88 4.38 9.97
CA ASP A 236 -12.00 3.66 10.60
C ASP A 236 -11.58 2.88 11.86
N THR A 237 -10.39 3.16 12.35
CA THR A 237 -9.84 2.57 13.57
C THR A 237 -9.66 3.61 14.66
N ASP A 238 -9.66 3.20 15.93
CA ASP A 238 -9.35 4.01 17.09
C ASP A 238 -7.83 4.02 17.45
N TRP A 239 -6.99 3.57 16.53
CA TRP A 239 -5.53 3.56 16.69
C TRP A 239 -4.87 4.91 16.42
N TRP A 240 -5.57 5.79 15.69
CA TRP A 240 -5.17 7.18 15.49
C TRP A 240 -5.91 8.09 16.45
N HIS A 241 -5.23 9.10 16.90
CA HIS A 241 -5.90 10.21 17.56
C HIS A 241 -6.60 11.11 16.51
N PRO A 242 -7.80 11.67 16.80
CA PRO A 242 -8.48 12.55 15.84
C PRO A 242 -7.64 13.73 15.35
N GLU A 243 -6.73 14.25 16.18
CA GLU A 243 -5.80 15.33 15.80
C GLU A 243 -4.77 14.86 14.76
N ASP A 244 -4.29 13.61 14.83
CA ASP A 244 -3.39 13.03 13.85
C ASP A 244 -4.07 12.89 12.48
N TRP A 245 -5.34 12.48 12.47
CA TRP A 245 -6.14 12.42 11.25
C TRP A 245 -6.32 13.80 10.61
N ALA A 246 -6.65 14.82 11.42
CA ALA A 246 -6.79 16.20 10.96
C ALA A 246 -5.46 16.74 10.42
N ALA A 247 -4.34 16.43 11.08
CA ALA A 247 -3.00 16.84 10.65
C ALA A 247 -2.60 16.19 9.31
N ALA A 248 -2.85 14.88 9.15
CA ALA A 248 -2.59 14.18 7.89
C ALA A 248 -3.42 14.74 6.74
N TYR A 249 -4.71 15.00 6.99
CA TYR A 249 -5.58 15.64 6.01
C TYR A 249 -5.11 17.05 5.65
N ALA A 250 -4.75 17.86 6.62
CA ALA A 250 -4.28 19.23 6.40
C ALA A 250 -3.01 19.29 5.53
N VAL A 251 -2.12 18.32 5.67
CA VAL A 251 -0.90 18.19 4.84
C VAL A 251 -1.25 17.86 3.38
N ALA A 252 -2.24 17.00 3.16
CA ALA A 252 -2.47 16.41 1.84
C ALA A 252 -3.69 16.98 1.09
N LYS A 253 -4.59 17.73 1.73
CA LYS A 253 -5.87 18.20 1.16
C LYS A 253 -5.76 19.03 -0.12
N ASP A 254 -4.67 19.76 -0.28
CA ASP A 254 -4.46 20.66 -1.43
C ASP A 254 -3.82 19.92 -2.63
N TYR A 255 -3.43 18.65 -2.46
CA TYR A 255 -2.95 17.79 -3.52
C TYR A 255 -4.09 16.97 -4.14
N ASN A 256 -3.87 16.42 -5.33
CA ASN A 256 -4.86 15.61 -6.03
C ASN A 256 -4.83 14.16 -5.50
N ILE A 257 -5.24 13.96 -4.23
CA ILE A 257 -5.35 12.62 -3.64
C ILE A 257 -6.51 11.90 -4.31
N VAL A 258 -6.19 10.92 -5.15
CA VAL A 258 -7.19 10.15 -5.90
C VAL A 258 -7.60 8.87 -5.20
N LEU A 259 -6.77 8.34 -4.29
CA LEU A 259 -7.07 7.13 -3.56
C LEU A 259 -6.23 7.05 -2.27
N TYR A 260 -6.84 6.53 -1.20
CA TYR A 260 -6.15 6.12 0.01
C TYR A 260 -6.36 4.61 0.24
N LEU A 261 -5.25 3.86 0.33
CA LEU A 261 -5.26 2.41 0.51
C LEU A 261 -4.84 2.06 1.95
N TYR A 262 -5.50 1.08 2.56
CA TYR A 262 -5.16 0.62 3.90
C TYR A 262 -5.67 -0.80 4.17
N GLY A 263 -5.20 -1.43 5.24
CA GLY A 263 -5.60 -2.75 5.71
C GLY A 263 -6.22 -2.73 7.10
N HIS A 264 -5.79 -3.63 7.97
CA HIS A 264 -6.05 -3.67 9.41
C HIS A 264 -7.48 -3.99 9.85
N THR A 265 -8.53 -3.50 9.21
CA THR A 265 -9.91 -3.54 9.75
C THR A 265 -10.93 -4.24 8.88
N GLY A 266 -10.54 -4.95 7.85
CA GLY A 266 -11.47 -5.68 6.98
C GLY A 266 -11.36 -5.30 5.51
N THR A 267 -12.46 -5.37 4.76
CA THR A 267 -12.45 -5.16 3.31
C THR A 267 -13.61 -4.26 2.88
N GLY A 268 -13.36 -3.31 2.00
CA GLY A 268 -14.44 -2.50 1.42
C GLY A 268 -14.03 -1.15 0.88
N LEU A 269 -15.04 -0.42 0.43
CA LEU A 269 -14.92 0.94 -0.09
C LEU A 269 -15.47 1.91 0.94
N LYS A 270 -14.76 3.00 1.16
CA LYS A 270 -15.15 4.07 2.10
C LYS A 270 -14.83 5.44 1.51
N ALA A 271 -15.41 6.46 2.07
CA ALA A 271 -15.04 7.85 1.82
C ALA A 271 -14.84 8.55 3.15
N TRP A 272 -13.70 9.23 3.30
CA TRP A 272 -13.33 9.84 4.57
C TRP A 272 -12.84 11.28 4.42
N ALA A 273 -13.19 12.11 5.38
CA ALA A 273 -12.60 13.42 5.66
C ALA A 273 -12.87 13.80 7.12
N PRO A 274 -12.07 14.68 7.73
CA PRO A 274 -12.41 15.29 9.03
C PRO A 274 -13.76 16.01 8.97
N ALA A 275 -14.45 16.08 10.09
CA ALA A 275 -15.71 16.80 10.18
C ALA A 275 -15.58 18.25 9.69
N GLY A 276 -16.54 18.72 8.91
CA GLY A 276 -16.53 20.07 8.33
C GLY A 276 -15.65 20.26 7.08
N SER A 277 -15.08 19.20 6.55
CA SER A 277 -14.29 19.26 5.31
C SER A 277 -15.18 19.11 4.07
N ASP A 278 -14.93 19.91 3.04
CA ASP A 278 -15.71 19.91 1.79
C ASP A 278 -15.36 18.73 0.88
N ARG A 279 -14.14 18.21 0.98
CA ARG A 279 -13.64 17.16 0.11
C ARG A 279 -13.32 15.88 0.90
N LYS A 280 -13.94 14.77 0.51
CA LYS A 280 -13.62 13.44 1.02
C LYS A 280 -12.60 12.74 0.12
N TRP A 281 -11.74 11.94 0.73
CA TRP A 281 -10.91 10.98 0.02
C TRP A 281 -11.66 9.68 -0.17
N ASP A 282 -11.55 9.09 -1.37
CA ASP A 282 -11.98 7.71 -1.60
C ASP A 282 -10.93 6.79 -1.01
N CYS A 283 -11.40 5.81 -0.24
CA CYS A 283 -10.57 4.89 0.51
C CYS A 283 -10.93 3.43 0.15
N ILE A 284 -9.91 2.61 -0.02
CA ILE A 284 -10.03 1.16 -0.13
C ILE A 284 -9.39 0.52 1.09
N ASN A 285 -10.18 -0.28 1.83
CA ASN A 285 -9.65 -1.22 2.81
C ASN A 285 -9.40 -2.54 2.09
N ASP A 286 -8.13 -2.96 1.99
CA ASP A 286 -7.72 -4.07 1.14
C ASP A 286 -8.12 -5.45 1.70
N GLY A 287 -8.35 -5.53 3.01
CA GLY A 287 -8.67 -6.79 3.67
C GLY A 287 -7.49 -7.77 3.69
N HIS A 288 -7.81 -8.98 4.12
CA HIS A 288 -6.82 -10.03 4.31
C HIS A 288 -6.47 -10.75 3.00
N THR A 289 -5.17 -11.01 2.80
CA THR A 289 -4.65 -11.74 1.62
C THR A 289 -5.27 -13.13 1.48
N ASP A 290 -5.55 -13.83 2.57
CA ASP A 290 -6.19 -15.16 2.54
C ASP A 290 -7.62 -15.15 1.99
N VAL A 291 -8.27 -13.98 1.93
CA VAL A 291 -9.63 -13.79 1.37
C VAL A 291 -9.60 -13.33 -0.08
N GLY A 292 -8.68 -12.41 -0.44
CA GLY A 292 -8.63 -11.86 -1.79
C GLY A 292 -7.72 -10.64 -1.92
N PHE A 293 -7.92 -9.87 -3.00
CA PHE A 293 -7.12 -8.68 -3.33
C PHE A 293 -7.90 -7.73 -4.22
N PHE A 294 -7.55 -6.46 -4.19
CA PHE A 294 -8.04 -5.49 -5.17
C PHE A 294 -7.18 -5.48 -6.42
N VAL A 295 -7.85 -5.34 -7.57
CA VAL A 295 -7.23 -4.90 -8.83
C VAL A 295 -7.58 -3.43 -8.99
N VAL A 296 -6.57 -2.58 -9.17
CA VAL A 296 -6.74 -1.13 -9.34
C VAL A 296 -6.10 -0.70 -10.65
N GLN A 297 -6.78 0.15 -11.40
CA GLN A 297 -6.26 0.67 -12.66
C GLN A 297 -6.56 2.17 -12.81
N LEU A 298 -5.54 2.91 -13.24
CA LEU A 298 -5.63 4.32 -13.62
C LEU A 298 -5.23 4.44 -15.09
N VAL A 299 -6.19 4.75 -15.95
CA VAL A 299 -5.96 4.91 -17.39
C VAL A 299 -6.60 6.23 -17.86
N GLY A 300 -5.80 7.11 -18.46
CA GLY A 300 -6.26 8.44 -18.84
C GLY A 300 -6.85 9.19 -17.63
N ASP A 301 -8.09 9.61 -17.73
CA ASP A 301 -8.85 10.30 -16.65
C ASP A 301 -9.69 9.35 -15.78
N ARG A 302 -9.54 8.03 -15.93
CA ARG A 302 -10.37 7.04 -15.25
C ARG A 302 -9.57 6.27 -14.21
N LEU A 303 -10.13 6.15 -12.99
CA LEU A 303 -9.71 5.19 -11.97
C LEU A 303 -10.83 4.15 -11.79
N ARG A 304 -10.49 2.88 -11.85
CA ARG A 304 -11.39 1.77 -11.51
C ARG A 304 -10.72 0.78 -10.57
N ALA A 305 -11.50 0.17 -9.68
CA ALA A 305 -11.05 -0.86 -8.77
C ALA A 305 -12.12 -1.93 -8.57
N ALA A 306 -11.72 -3.17 -8.35
CA ALA A 306 -12.60 -4.28 -8.01
C ALA A 306 -11.87 -5.27 -7.10
N TYR A 307 -12.59 -5.82 -6.12
CA TYR A 307 -12.06 -6.83 -5.21
C TYR A 307 -12.30 -8.23 -5.78
N ARG A 308 -11.22 -8.97 -5.99
CA ARG A 308 -11.25 -10.38 -6.41
C ARG A 308 -11.21 -11.24 -5.16
N ALA A 309 -12.32 -11.86 -4.80
CA ALA A 309 -12.54 -12.59 -3.56
C ALA A 309 -12.76 -14.07 -3.78
N LYS A 310 -12.34 -14.90 -2.84
CA LYS A 310 -12.73 -16.32 -2.75
C LYS A 310 -14.23 -16.42 -2.52
N ALA A 311 -14.96 -16.99 -3.49
CA ALA A 311 -16.39 -17.18 -3.40
C ALA A 311 -16.74 -18.25 -2.36
N GLY A 312 -17.69 -17.94 -1.48
CA GLY A 312 -18.18 -18.89 -0.48
C GLY A 312 -17.16 -19.34 0.57
N LEU A 313 -16.00 -18.65 0.71
CA LEU A 313 -15.05 -18.95 1.78
C LEU A 313 -15.72 -18.87 3.15
N LYS A 314 -15.66 -19.96 3.91
CA LYS A 314 -16.16 -20.06 5.29
C LYS A 314 -15.02 -20.36 6.24
N ILE A 315 -14.95 -19.60 7.32
CA ILE A 315 -14.05 -19.86 8.44
C ILE A 315 -14.87 -20.57 9.52
N VAL A 316 -14.64 -21.86 9.68
CA VAL A 316 -15.28 -22.66 10.72
C VAL A 316 -14.37 -22.61 11.94
N LYS A 317 -14.78 -21.87 12.96
CA LYS A 317 -14.06 -21.81 14.24
C LYS A 317 -13.98 -23.21 14.86
N GLY A 318 -12.77 -23.68 15.15
CA GLY A 318 -12.57 -24.90 15.92
C GLY A 318 -13.08 -24.75 17.37
N LYS A 319 -13.28 -25.87 18.07
CA LYS A 319 -13.47 -25.85 19.51
C LYS A 319 -12.23 -25.31 20.22
N PRO A 320 -12.33 -24.90 21.50
CA PRO A 320 -11.13 -24.51 22.26
C PRO A 320 -10.01 -25.56 22.13
N GLY A 321 -8.86 -25.15 21.59
CA GLY A 321 -7.72 -26.05 21.33
C GLY A 321 -7.70 -26.71 19.96
N GLU A 322 -8.76 -26.58 19.15
CA GLU A 322 -8.77 -27.05 17.76
C GLU A 322 -8.50 -25.88 16.78
N PRO A 323 -7.74 -26.12 15.69
CA PRO A 323 -7.53 -25.10 14.67
C PRO A 323 -8.85 -24.75 13.96
N ALA A 324 -8.99 -23.50 13.58
CA ALA A 324 -10.07 -23.10 12.66
C ALA A 324 -9.87 -23.83 11.31
N LYS A 325 -10.96 -24.26 10.69
CA LYS A 325 -10.94 -24.85 9.35
C LYS A 325 -11.47 -23.85 8.34
N HIS A 326 -10.86 -23.84 7.17
CA HIS A 326 -11.34 -23.06 6.04
C HIS A 326 -11.97 -24.00 5.02
N GLU A 327 -13.18 -23.69 4.61
CA GLU A 327 -13.90 -24.41 3.55
C GLU A 327 -14.03 -23.47 2.34
N TRP A 328 -13.40 -23.82 1.24
CA TRP A 328 -13.44 -23.08 -0.01
C TRP A 328 -13.40 -24.04 -1.20
N THR A 329 -14.25 -23.82 -2.19
CA THR A 329 -14.42 -24.69 -3.34
C THR A 329 -13.49 -24.38 -4.53
N GLY A 330 -12.71 -23.32 -4.45
CA GLY A 330 -11.80 -22.90 -5.53
C GLY A 330 -12.36 -21.77 -6.41
N ASP A 331 -13.60 -21.36 -6.20
CA ASP A 331 -14.25 -20.35 -7.01
C ASP A 331 -13.88 -18.93 -6.57
N TRP A 332 -13.88 -18.01 -7.55
CA TRP A 332 -13.60 -16.60 -7.34
C TRP A 332 -14.76 -15.74 -7.83
N GLU A 333 -15.00 -14.62 -7.13
CA GLU A 333 -16.01 -13.65 -7.51
C GLU A 333 -15.47 -12.21 -7.43
N TRP A 334 -16.22 -11.28 -8.06
CA TRP A 334 -15.95 -9.86 -7.96
C TRP A 334 -16.86 -9.20 -6.93
N ARG A 335 -16.25 -8.39 -6.04
CA ARG A 335 -16.93 -7.57 -5.02
C ARG A 335 -16.43 -6.14 -5.06
N PHE A 336 -17.10 -5.22 -4.38
CA PHE A 336 -16.65 -3.84 -4.16
C PHE A 336 -16.19 -3.14 -5.44
N LEU A 337 -17.07 -3.04 -6.41
CA LEU A 337 -16.80 -2.38 -7.68
C LEU A 337 -16.79 -0.87 -7.50
N PHE A 338 -15.73 -0.21 -7.96
CA PHE A 338 -15.52 1.23 -7.84
C PHE A 338 -15.01 1.82 -9.15
N GLU A 339 -15.53 2.99 -9.50
CA GLU A 339 -15.08 3.77 -10.65
C GLU A 339 -15.28 5.25 -10.39
N LYS A 340 -14.31 6.06 -10.83
CA LYS A 340 -14.44 7.51 -10.86
C LYS A 340 -13.59 8.13 -11.96
N LYS A 341 -13.92 9.39 -12.31
CA LYS A 341 -13.02 10.26 -13.06
C LYS A 341 -11.98 10.87 -12.13
N ILE A 342 -10.75 10.96 -12.62
CA ILE A 342 -9.64 11.65 -11.97
C ILE A 342 -9.60 13.06 -12.58
N ALA A 343 -9.65 14.09 -11.73
CA ALA A 343 -9.46 15.47 -12.20
C ALA A 343 -8.02 15.65 -12.73
N GLU A 344 -7.90 16.38 -13.83
CA GLU A 344 -6.63 16.81 -14.41
C GLU A 344 -5.96 17.91 -13.58
#